data_2bcbf372687096cb07a6adf844240c5a
#
_entry.id   2bcbf372687096cb07a6adf844240c5a
#
_cell.length_a   1.000
_cell.length_b   1.000
_cell.length_c   1.000
_cell.angle_alpha   90.00
_cell.angle_beta   90.00
_cell.angle_gamma   90.00
#
_symmetry.space_group_name_H-M   'P 1'
#
loop_
_entity.id
_entity.type
_entity.pdbx_description
1 polymer ?
#
loop_
_entity_poly.entity_id
_entity_poly.type
_entity_poly.pdbx_seq_one_letter_code
_entity_poly.pdbx_strand_id
1 'polypeptide(L)'
;MLQKQNEQGIGLWISKLALLGDGHANRVVDWMNHRLQIVEPGAESQNDIQLQDDLKILRDPKSLEILRMVDYSICGMELDTENPYRKTVLIRKTADGTAYKRELQMDSSGVQEFFARAVQLYRVIFENAVVFADEMDRVLNPILSDRVIAYINGNEHHGQFIFTTHNVLHLNLVTYMKEQIYFITKDRHSLRSEIYSLADFPDVRYSTTKIYEFYMKGILGGTSDE
;
A
#
# COMPACT_ATOMS: atom_id res chain seq x y z
N MET A 1 -16.26 -8.00 -3.16
CA MET A 1 -16.74 -6.76 -3.78
C MET A 1 -17.56 -7.00 -5.04
N LEU A 2 -17.10 -7.75 -6.02
CA LEU A 2 -17.84 -8.05 -7.27
C LEU A 2 -19.16 -8.80 -7.06
N GLN A 3 -19.26 -9.69 -6.05
CA GLN A 3 -20.52 -10.39 -5.75
C GLN A 3 -21.64 -9.48 -5.22
N LYS A 4 -21.30 -8.49 -4.36
CA LYS A 4 -22.30 -7.52 -3.85
C LYS A 4 -22.84 -6.56 -4.92
N GLN A 5 -22.06 -6.27 -5.96
CA GLN A 5 -22.51 -5.42 -7.07
C GLN A 5 -23.47 -6.13 -8.03
N ASN A 6 -23.43 -7.47 -8.09
CA ASN A 6 -24.35 -8.25 -8.92
C ASN A 6 -25.81 -8.20 -8.39
N GLU A 7 -26.01 -8.07 -7.10
CA GLU A 7 -27.36 -7.95 -6.51
C GLU A 7 -28.05 -6.63 -6.86
N GLN A 8 -27.26 -5.57 -7.21
CA GLN A 8 -27.78 -4.26 -7.59
C GLN A 8 -27.83 -3.99 -9.11
N GLY A 9 -27.52 -5.01 -9.94
CA GLY A 9 -27.50 -4.86 -11.39
C GLY A 9 -26.38 -3.99 -11.98
N ILE A 10 -25.47 -3.48 -11.14
CA ILE A 10 -24.31 -2.66 -11.50
C ILE A 10 -23.09 -3.55 -11.51
N GLY A 11 -22.76 -4.14 -12.64
CA GLY A 11 -21.55 -4.95 -12.80
C GLY A 11 -20.69 -4.44 -13.96
N LEU A 12 -19.36 -4.62 -13.85
CA LEU A 12 -18.47 -4.35 -14.97
C LEU A 12 -18.81 -5.28 -16.15
N TRP A 13 -18.73 -4.75 -17.36
CA TRP A 13 -18.97 -5.57 -18.58
C TRP A 13 -18.10 -6.82 -18.63
N ILE A 14 -16.84 -6.73 -18.19
CA ILE A 14 -15.92 -7.85 -18.15
C ILE A 14 -16.42 -8.97 -17.22
N SER A 15 -17.02 -8.63 -16.09
CA SER A 15 -17.63 -9.60 -15.17
C SER A 15 -18.83 -10.30 -15.79
N LYS A 16 -19.62 -9.57 -16.58
CA LYS A 16 -20.76 -10.14 -17.31
C LYS A 16 -20.29 -11.09 -18.42
N LEU A 17 -19.25 -10.73 -19.17
CA LEU A 17 -18.66 -11.60 -20.18
C LEU A 17 -18.06 -12.87 -19.56
N ALA A 18 -17.42 -12.76 -18.40
CA ALA A 18 -16.90 -13.91 -17.66
C ALA A 18 -18.03 -14.87 -17.25
N LEU A 19 -19.16 -14.34 -16.74
CA LEU A 19 -20.35 -15.14 -16.40
C LEU A 19 -20.97 -15.84 -17.64
N LEU A 20 -20.81 -15.26 -18.83
CA LEU A 20 -21.24 -15.84 -20.10
C LEU A 20 -20.23 -16.88 -20.67
N GLY A 21 -19.14 -17.15 -19.94
CA GLY A 21 -18.17 -18.16 -20.32
C GLY A 21 -17.04 -17.69 -21.23
N ASP A 22 -16.88 -16.36 -21.43
CA ASP A 22 -15.75 -15.84 -22.18
C ASP A 22 -14.42 -16.11 -21.46
N GLY A 23 -13.52 -16.87 -22.10
CA GLY A 23 -12.28 -17.34 -21.49
C GLY A 23 -11.26 -16.21 -21.21
N HIS A 24 -11.28 -15.11 -21.98
CA HIS A 24 -10.41 -13.96 -21.72
C HIS A 24 -10.93 -13.14 -20.54
N ALA A 25 -12.25 -12.91 -20.50
CA ALA A 25 -12.89 -12.22 -19.40
C ALA A 25 -12.73 -12.99 -18.08
N ASN A 26 -12.87 -14.32 -18.10
CA ASN A 26 -12.63 -15.15 -16.92
C ASN A 26 -11.21 -14.98 -16.37
N ARG A 27 -10.17 -14.98 -17.23
CA ARG A 27 -8.77 -14.78 -16.78
C ARG A 27 -8.54 -13.41 -16.16
N VAL A 28 -9.15 -12.36 -16.72
CA VAL A 28 -9.04 -10.99 -16.16
C VAL A 28 -9.75 -10.90 -14.81
N VAL A 29 -10.97 -11.43 -14.71
CA VAL A 29 -11.73 -11.42 -13.45
C VAL A 29 -11.02 -12.24 -12.37
N ASP A 30 -10.47 -13.39 -12.72
CA ASP A 30 -9.69 -14.24 -11.83
C ASP A 30 -8.43 -13.51 -11.34
N TRP A 31 -7.70 -12.86 -12.24
CA TRP A 31 -6.55 -12.03 -11.88
C TRP A 31 -6.94 -10.88 -10.94
N MET A 32 -8.04 -10.16 -11.24
CA MET A 32 -8.53 -9.08 -10.39
C MET A 32 -8.91 -9.57 -8.99
N ASN A 33 -9.53 -10.75 -8.89
CA ASN A 33 -9.94 -11.29 -7.60
C ASN A 33 -8.77 -11.74 -6.72
N HIS A 34 -7.68 -12.22 -7.33
CA HIS A 34 -6.55 -12.81 -6.59
C HIS A 34 -5.33 -11.92 -6.49
N ARG A 35 -5.17 -10.96 -7.43
CA ARG A 35 -3.94 -10.15 -7.53
C ARG A 35 -4.16 -8.65 -7.33
N LEU A 36 -5.39 -8.15 -7.42
CA LEU A 36 -5.68 -6.73 -7.24
C LEU A 36 -6.27 -6.49 -5.85
N GLN A 37 -5.64 -5.61 -5.09
CA GLN A 37 -6.12 -5.18 -3.79
C GLN A 37 -6.27 -3.66 -3.74
N ILE A 38 -7.39 -3.19 -3.19
CA ILE A 38 -7.62 -1.79 -2.88
C ILE A 38 -7.77 -1.71 -1.37
N VAL A 39 -6.93 -0.91 -0.74
CA VAL A 39 -6.82 -0.81 0.70
C VAL A 39 -7.13 0.61 1.14
N GLU A 40 -8.19 0.75 1.90
CA GLU A 40 -8.58 2.01 2.53
C GLU A 40 -7.97 2.12 3.95
N PRO A 41 -7.69 3.35 4.44
CA PRO A 41 -7.23 3.56 5.80
C PRO A 41 -8.21 2.98 6.82
N GLY A 42 -7.72 2.17 7.75
CA GLY A 42 -8.52 1.55 8.81
C GLY A 42 -9.43 0.41 8.37
N ALA A 43 -9.36 -0.04 7.12
CA ALA A 43 -10.05 -1.24 6.67
C ALA A 43 -9.35 -2.49 7.24
N GLU A 44 -9.92 -3.05 8.29
CA GLU A 44 -9.55 -4.38 8.75
C GLU A 44 -10.06 -5.43 7.74
N SER A 45 -9.32 -6.51 7.57
CA SER A 45 -9.78 -7.65 6.76
C SER A 45 -11.15 -8.13 7.24
N GLN A 46 -12.19 -7.91 6.43
CA GLN A 46 -13.59 -8.17 6.84
C GLN A 46 -14.15 -9.49 6.30
N ASN A 47 -13.39 -10.22 5.46
CA ASN A 47 -13.86 -11.47 4.85
C ASN A 47 -13.07 -12.66 5.42
N ASP A 48 -13.76 -13.72 5.81
CA ASP A 48 -13.14 -14.95 6.32
C ASP A 48 -12.09 -15.55 5.38
N ILE A 49 -12.31 -15.46 4.07
CA ILE A 49 -11.38 -15.95 3.04
C ILE A 49 -10.08 -15.13 3.06
N GLN A 50 -10.19 -13.80 3.08
CA GLN A 50 -9.02 -12.91 3.12
C GLN A 50 -8.26 -13.11 4.43
N LEU A 51 -8.96 -13.29 5.55
CA LEU A 51 -8.34 -13.58 6.84
C LEU A 51 -7.50 -14.86 6.80
N GLN A 52 -7.97 -15.93 6.17
CA GLN A 52 -7.21 -17.18 6.08
C GLN A 52 -5.93 -17.03 5.22
N ASP A 53 -6.00 -16.23 4.16
CA ASP A 53 -4.83 -15.95 3.34
C ASP A 53 -3.83 -15.03 4.05
N ASP A 54 -4.31 -14.02 4.76
CA ASP A 54 -3.47 -13.16 5.61
C ASP A 54 -2.76 -13.97 6.70
N LEU A 55 -3.44 -14.93 7.33
CA LEU A 55 -2.84 -15.82 8.33
C LEU A 55 -1.72 -16.69 7.76
N LYS A 56 -1.82 -17.13 6.50
CA LYS A 56 -0.73 -17.85 5.81
C LYS A 56 0.48 -16.96 5.63
N ILE A 57 0.26 -15.73 5.17
CA ILE A 57 1.31 -14.72 5.00
C ILE A 57 1.98 -14.41 6.34
N LEU A 58 1.21 -14.14 7.38
CA LEU A 58 1.74 -13.81 8.72
C LEU A 58 2.54 -14.94 9.36
N ARG A 59 2.30 -16.19 8.96
CA ARG A 59 3.11 -17.35 9.40
C ARG A 59 4.43 -17.50 8.65
N ASP A 60 4.57 -16.86 7.49
CA ASP A 60 5.82 -16.90 6.74
C ASP A 60 6.89 -16.05 7.45
N PRO A 61 8.13 -16.57 7.64
CA PRO A 61 9.22 -15.81 8.25
C PRO A 61 9.52 -14.46 7.58
N LYS A 62 9.26 -14.32 6.27
CA LYS A 62 9.44 -13.07 5.52
C LYS A 62 8.55 -11.94 6.05
N SER A 63 7.37 -12.25 6.59
CA SER A 63 6.51 -11.25 7.23
C SER A 63 7.17 -10.64 8.46
N LEU A 64 7.93 -11.42 9.22
CA LEU A 64 8.69 -10.92 10.36
C LEU A 64 9.84 -9.99 9.92
N GLU A 65 10.49 -10.29 8.79
CA GLU A 65 11.52 -9.40 8.22
C GLU A 65 10.92 -8.05 7.83
N ILE A 66 9.75 -8.03 7.21
CA ILE A 66 9.02 -6.80 6.89
C ILE A 66 8.67 -6.03 8.17
N LEU A 67 8.14 -6.69 9.18
CA LEU A 67 7.77 -6.06 10.46
C LEU A 67 8.98 -5.42 11.17
N ARG A 68 10.17 -5.98 11.02
CA ARG A 68 11.41 -5.41 11.59
C ARG A 68 11.81 -4.07 10.98
N MET A 69 11.21 -3.65 9.87
CA MET A 69 11.45 -2.32 9.33
C MET A 69 10.87 -1.22 10.23
N VAL A 70 9.71 -1.46 10.86
CA VAL A 70 9.09 -0.49 11.78
C VAL A 70 9.76 -0.52 13.16
N ASP A 71 10.16 -1.70 13.61
CA ASP A 71 10.80 -1.88 14.91
C ASP A 71 11.78 -3.07 14.83
N TYR A 72 13.07 -2.78 14.76
CA TYR A 72 14.14 -3.77 14.67
C TYR A 72 14.22 -4.71 15.88
N SER A 73 13.64 -4.34 17.01
CA SER A 73 13.62 -5.16 18.22
C SER A 73 12.64 -6.33 18.13
N ILE A 74 11.69 -6.30 17.17
CA ILE A 74 10.75 -7.40 16.95
C ILE A 74 11.53 -8.62 16.47
N CYS A 75 11.47 -9.70 17.24
CA CYS A 75 12.18 -10.94 16.94
C CYS A 75 11.26 -12.14 16.74
N GLY A 76 9.96 -11.99 17.00
CA GLY A 76 8.96 -13.03 16.81
C GLY A 76 7.54 -12.52 17.03
N MET A 77 6.57 -13.38 16.74
CA MET A 77 5.16 -13.13 17.04
C MET A 77 4.46 -14.42 17.44
N GLU A 78 3.47 -14.30 18.31
CA GLU A 78 2.48 -15.32 18.62
C GLU A 78 1.19 -14.90 17.95
N LEU A 79 0.89 -15.52 16.80
CA LEU A 79 -0.23 -15.13 15.95
C LEU A 79 -1.55 -15.58 16.55
N ASP A 80 -2.48 -14.63 16.79
CA ASP A 80 -3.86 -14.93 17.09
C ASP A 80 -4.63 -15.21 15.80
N THR A 81 -5.34 -16.33 15.71
CA THR A 81 -6.01 -16.77 14.48
C THR A 81 -7.43 -16.22 14.32
N GLU A 82 -8.03 -15.72 15.39
CA GLU A 82 -9.38 -15.15 15.36
C GLU A 82 -9.33 -13.63 15.15
N ASN A 83 -8.34 -12.97 15.78
CA ASN A 83 -8.20 -11.52 15.76
C ASN A 83 -6.73 -11.13 15.51
N PRO A 84 -6.11 -11.49 14.36
CA PRO A 84 -4.67 -11.33 14.13
C PRO A 84 -4.20 -9.88 14.19
N TYR A 85 -5.03 -8.94 13.76
CA TYR A 85 -4.71 -7.51 13.73
C TYR A 85 -4.89 -6.79 15.08
N ARG A 86 -5.32 -7.49 16.13
CA ARG A 86 -5.49 -6.94 17.48
C ARG A 86 -4.77 -7.73 18.55
N LYS A 87 -4.99 -9.06 18.57
CA LYS A 87 -4.55 -9.95 19.66
C LYS A 87 -3.22 -10.65 19.42
N THR A 88 -2.66 -10.57 18.21
CA THR A 88 -1.30 -11.08 17.95
C THR A 88 -0.32 -10.44 18.93
N VAL A 89 0.52 -11.25 19.55
CA VAL A 89 1.52 -10.82 20.50
C VAL A 89 2.86 -10.66 19.79
N LEU A 90 3.40 -9.45 19.76
CA LEU A 90 4.73 -9.18 19.25
C LEU A 90 5.78 -9.44 20.33
N ILE A 91 6.83 -10.18 19.97
CA ILE A 91 7.94 -10.50 20.85
C ILE A 91 9.12 -9.62 20.46
N ARG A 92 9.61 -8.83 21.39
CA ARG A 92 10.76 -7.95 21.24
C ARG A 92 11.91 -8.39 22.10
N LYS A 93 13.12 -8.13 21.66
CA LYS A 93 14.34 -8.44 22.40
C LYS A 93 15.21 -7.20 22.53
N THR A 94 15.61 -6.89 23.75
CA THR A 94 16.57 -5.82 24.04
C THR A 94 18.02 -6.26 23.73
N ALA A 95 18.94 -5.30 23.75
CA ALA A 95 20.36 -5.56 23.49
C ALA A 95 21.00 -6.51 24.53
N ASP A 96 20.50 -6.53 25.75
CA ASP A 96 20.94 -7.44 26.82
C ASP A 96 20.30 -8.86 26.73
N GLY A 97 19.41 -9.05 25.74
CA GLY A 97 18.75 -10.32 25.49
C GLY A 97 17.42 -10.52 26.21
N THR A 98 16.97 -9.58 27.02
CA THR A 98 15.66 -9.65 27.70
C THR A 98 14.51 -9.60 26.69
N ALA A 99 13.57 -10.55 26.81
CA ALA A 99 12.42 -10.61 25.91
C ALA A 99 11.18 -9.95 26.54
N TYR A 100 10.48 -9.17 25.73
CA TYR A 100 9.19 -8.53 26.09
C TYR A 100 8.11 -8.96 25.12
N LYS A 101 6.93 -9.20 25.65
CA LYS A 101 5.73 -9.54 24.90
C LYS A 101 4.70 -8.42 25.03
N ARG A 102 4.09 -8.04 23.93
CA ARG A 102 2.99 -7.05 23.92
C ARG A 102 1.98 -7.41 22.85
N GLU A 103 0.69 -7.36 23.20
CA GLU A 103 -0.38 -7.49 22.23
C GLU A 103 -0.37 -6.30 21.27
N LEU A 104 -0.66 -6.55 19.99
CA LEU A 104 -0.64 -5.57 18.93
C LEU A 104 -1.57 -4.36 19.22
N GLN A 105 -2.77 -4.60 19.76
CA GLN A 105 -3.70 -3.53 20.14
C GLN A 105 -3.18 -2.58 21.24
N MET A 106 -2.15 -3.00 21.98
CA MET A 106 -1.51 -2.20 23.03
C MET A 106 -0.25 -1.51 22.52
N ASP A 107 0.09 -1.68 21.25
CA ASP A 107 1.25 -1.07 20.61
C ASP A 107 0.94 0.34 20.10
N SER A 108 1.94 1.04 19.59
CA SER A 108 1.73 2.33 18.93
C SER A 108 0.89 2.18 17.66
N SER A 109 0.13 3.22 17.29
CA SER A 109 -0.67 3.23 16.06
C SER A 109 0.18 2.93 14.83
N GLY A 110 1.42 3.43 14.77
CA GLY A 110 2.36 3.15 13.68
C GLY A 110 2.70 1.68 13.52
N VAL A 111 2.92 0.96 14.64
CA VAL A 111 3.16 -0.50 14.60
C VAL A 111 1.91 -1.26 14.21
N GLN A 112 0.74 -0.87 14.74
CA GLN A 112 -0.53 -1.52 14.42
C GLN A 112 -0.86 -1.40 12.93
N GLU A 113 -0.77 -0.20 12.35
CA GLU A 113 -1.04 -0.01 10.93
C GLU A 113 0.04 -0.64 10.04
N PHE A 114 1.32 -0.59 10.47
CA PHE A 114 2.38 -1.25 9.72
C PHE A 114 2.22 -2.77 9.71
N PHE A 115 1.65 -3.37 10.75
CA PHE A 115 1.36 -4.80 10.77
C PHE A 115 0.40 -5.21 9.65
N ALA A 116 -0.66 -4.42 9.41
CA ALA A 116 -1.55 -4.64 8.29
C ALA A 116 -0.85 -4.37 6.93
N ARG A 117 -0.01 -3.33 6.86
CA ARG A 117 0.79 -3.02 5.66
C ARG A 117 1.80 -4.12 5.32
N ALA A 118 2.35 -4.80 6.32
CA ALA A 118 3.30 -5.90 6.09
C ALA A 118 2.70 -7.02 5.24
N VAL A 119 1.42 -7.34 5.43
CA VAL A 119 0.70 -8.31 4.59
C VAL A 119 0.61 -7.83 3.14
N GLN A 120 0.30 -6.55 2.93
CA GLN A 120 0.20 -5.95 1.59
C GLN A 120 1.56 -5.94 0.88
N LEU A 121 2.62 -5.54 1.59
CA LEU A 121 3.98 -5.55 1.07
C LEU A 121 4.44 -6.97 0.71
N TYR A 122 4.12 -7.96 1.54
CA TYR A 122 4.36 -9.36 1.24
C TYR A 122 3.71 -9.76 -0.09
N ARG A 123 2.43 -9.43 -0.28
CA ARG A 123 1.69 -9.76 -1.52
C ARG A 123 2.30 -9.10 -2.75
N VAL A 124 2.72 -7.84 -2.66
CA VAL A 124 3.41 -7.15 -3.76
C VAL A 124 4.69 -7.90 -4.14
N ILE A 125 5.54 -8.17 -3.16
CA ILE A 125 6.90 -8.67 -3.40
C ILE A 125 6.91 -10.18 -3.71
N PHE A 126 6.17 -10.97 -2.95
CA PHE A 126 6.27 -12.44 -3.04
C PHE A 126 5.13 -13.09 -3.82
N GLU A 127 3.99 -12.40 -3.99
CA GLU A 127 2.86 -12.91 -4.76
C GLU A 127 2.62 -12.14 -6.06
N ASN A 128 3.44 -11.12 -6.37
CA ASN A 128 3.29 -10.26 -7.55
C ASN A 128 1.90 -9.60 -7.65
N ALA A 129 1.36 -9.19 -6.52
CA ALA A 129 0.06 -8.50 -6.47
C ALA A 129 0.19 -7.03 -6.89
N VAL A 130 -0.92 -6.44 -7.32
CA VAL A 130 -1.08 -5.00 -7.51
C VAL A 130 -1.89 -4.47 -6.33
N VAL A 131 -1.28 -3.60 -5.53
CA VAL A 131 -1.90 -3.03 -4.34
C VAL A 131 -2.07 -1.52 -4.50
N PHE A 132 -3.31 -1.05 -4.37
CA PHE A 132 -3.63 0.36 -4.22
C PHE A 132 -3.82 0.67 -2.74
N ALA A 133 -2.97 1.54 -2.20
CA ALA A 133 -3.02 1.94 -0.79
C ALA A 133 -3.32 3.43 -0.67
N ASP A 134 -4.46 3.77 -0.10
CA ASP A 134 -4.79 5.15 0.19
C ASP A 134 -4.09 5.62 1.46
N GLU A 135 -3.61 6.88 1.46
CA GLU A 135 -2.88 7.49 2.58
C GLU A 135 -1.81 6.58 3.20
N MET A 136 -0.90 6.04 2.37
CA MET A 136 0.11 5.06 2.81
C MET A 136 0.90 5.52 4.03
N ASP A 137 1.19 6.79 4.11
CA ASP A 137 2.07 7.39 5.12
C ASP A 137 1.33 8.10 6.27
N ARG A 138 0.02 7.87 6.42
CA ARG A 138 -0.80 8.52 7.45
C ARG A 138 -0.22 8.40 8.85
N VAL A 139 0.40 7.28 9.18
CA VAL A 139 0.98 7.00 10.50
C VAL A 139 2.46 6.63 10.45
N LEU A 140 3.02 6.52 9.24
CA LEU A 140 4.43 6.23 9.05
C LEU A 140 5.22 7.54 9.02
N ASN A 141 6.32 7.59 9.75
CA ASN A 141 7.23 8.72 9.55
C ASN A 141 7.89 8.63 8.16
N PRO A 142 8.35 9.77 7.59
CA PRO A 142 8.93 9.80 6.25
C PRO A 142 10.10 8.83 6.04
N ILE A 143 10.95 8.64 7.06
CA ILE A 143 12.11 7.74 6.99
C ILE A 143 11.65 6.28 6.84
N LEU A 144 10.58 5.91 7.53
CA LEU A 144 10.04 4.56 7.41
C LEU A 144 9.38 4.34 6.04
N SER A 145 8.64 5.32 5.54
CA SER A 145 8.07 5.29 4.18
C SER A 145 9.16 5.09 3.13
N ASP A 146 10.27 5.83 3.21
CA ASP A 146 11.40 5.67 2.29
C ASP A 146 12.03 4.26 2.38
N ARG A 147 12.14 3.70 3.59
CA ARG A 147 12.63 2.32 3.77
C ARG A 147 11.70 1.30 3.14
N VAL A 148 10.39 1.47 3.27
CA VAL A 148 9.39 0.60 2.63
C VAL A 148 9.55 0.63 1.11
N ILE A 149 9.65 1.82 0.52
CA ILE A 149 9.84 1.96 -0.92
C ILE A 149 11.18 1.37 -1.38
N ALA A 150 12.26 1.63 -0.64
CA ALA A 150 13.56 1.03 -0.93
C ALA A 150 13.52 -0.51 -0.86
N TYR A 151 12.77 -1.07 0.09
CA TYR A 151 12.60 -2.52 0.20
C TYR A 151 11.81 -3.10 -0.97
N ILE A 152 10.73 -2.43 -1.41
CA ILE A 152 9.98 -2.84 -2.61
C ILE A 152 10.91 -2.80 -3.82
N ASN A 153 11.60 -1.69 -4.07
CA ASN A 153 12.45 -1.51 -5.23
C ASN A 153 13.71 -2.40 -5.23
N GLY A 154 14.15 -2.84 -4.05
CA GLY A 154 15.33 -3.69 -3.86
C GLY A 154 15.07 -5.18 -4.09
N ASN A 155 13.83 -5.60 -4.26
CA ASN A 155 13.45 -6.99 -4.49
C ASN A 155 13.06 -7.22 -5.95
N GLU A 156 13.44 -8.37 -6.51
CA GLU A 156 12.97 -8.79 -7.84
C GLU A 156 11.54 -9.30 -7.75
N HIS A 157 10.60 -8.57 -8.33
CA HIS A 157 9.19 -8.94 -8.40
C HIS A 157 8.48 -8.26 -9.58
N HIS A 158 7.27 -8.72 -9.91
CA HIS A 158 6.38 -8.13 -10.92
C HIS A 158 5.13 -7.49 -10.30
N GLY A 159 5.07 -7.40 -8.98
CA GLY A 159 4.00 -6.71 -8.28
C GLY A 159 4.13 -5.19 -8.40
N GLN A 160 3.04 -4.48 -8.12
CA GLN A 160 2.99 -3.02 -8.14
C GLN A 160 2.40 -2.50 -6.84
N PHE A 161 3.03 -1.48 -6.27
CA PHE A 161 2.52 -0.77 -5.11
C PHE A 161 2.19 0.66 -5.52
N ILE A 162 0.91 0.96 -5.62
CA ILE A 162 0.39 2.27 -6.01
C ILE A 162 -0.24 2.89 -4.77
N PHE A 163 0.21 4.09 -4.40
CA PHE A 163 -0.28 4.71 -3.18
C PHE A 163 -0.53 6.21 -3.34
N THR A 164 -1.44 6.73 -2.53
CA THR A 164 -1.61 8.17 -2.34
C THR A 164 -0.84 8.63 -1.10
N THR A 165 -0.38 9.87 -1.11
CA THR A 165 0.36 10.48 -0.01
C THR A 165 0.18 11.99 0.00
N HIS A 166 0.17 12.58 1.18
CA HIS A 166 0.29 14.02 1.37
C HIS A 166 1.72 14.45 1.74
N ASN A 167 2.64 13.48 1.82
CA ASN A 167 4.01 13.75 2.22
C ASN A 167 4.85 14.21 1.02
N VAL A 168 5.08 15.49 0.94
CA VAL A 168 5.87 16.12 -0.13
C VAL A 168 7.33 15.66 -0.19
N LEU A 169 7.86 14.99 0.84
CA LEU A 169 9.19 14.40 0.83
C LEU A 169 9.30 13.24 -0.17
N HIS A 170 8.17 12.63 -0.57
CA HIS A 170 8.12 11.66 -1.66
C HIS A 170 8.32 12.27 -3.05
N LEU A 171 8.34 13.59 -3.19
CA LEU A 171 8.73 14.26 -4.43
C LEU A 171 10.25 14.20 -4.63
N ASN A 172 10.79 13.00 -4.72
CA ASN A 172 12.22 12.71 -4.73
C ASN A 172 12.61 11.84 -5.94
N LEU A 173 13.29 12.42 -6.92
CA LEU A 173 13.75 11.72 -8.12
C LEU A 173 14.99 10.83 -7.90
N VAL A 174 15.50 10.73 -6.69
CA VAL A 174 16.50 9.70 -6.33
C VAL A 174 15.79 8.36 -6.12
N THR A 175 14.57 8.43 -5.56
CA THR A 175 13.77 7.24 -5.22
C THR A 175 12.82 6.83 -6.34
N TYR A 176 12.26 7.82 -7.06
CA TYR A 176 11.23 7.59 -8.09
C TYR A 176 11.65 8.14 -9.46
N MET A 177 11.13 7.51 -10.50
CA MET A 177 11.14 8.08 -11.84
C MET A 177 9.98 9.09 -11.97
N LYS A 178 10.10 10.04 -12.90
CA LYS A 178 9.04 11.04 -13.17
C LYS A 178 7.71 10.37 -13.53
N GLU A 179 7.78 9.28 -14.28
CA GLU A 179 6.66 8.48 -14.76
C GLU A 179 5.93 7.75 -13.61
N GLN A 180 6.54 7.69 -12.42
CA GLN A 180 5.94 7.09 -11.23
C GLN A 180 5.24 8.11 -10.33
N ILE A 181 5.44 9.41 -10.57
CA ILE A 181 4.86 10.49 -9.75
C ILE A 181 3.69 11.10 -10.51
N TYR A 182 2.52 11.06 -9.90
CA TYR A 182 1.29 11.63 -10.44
C TYR A 182 0.71 12.66 -9.48
N PHE A 183 0.13 13.70 -10.05
CA PHE A 183 -0.63 14.71 -9.32
C PHE A 183 -2.10 14.58 -9.64
N ILE A 184 -2.93 14.83 -8.64
CA ILE A 184 -4.39 14.90 -8.78
C ILE A 184 -4.80 16.32 -8.43
N THR A 185 -5.44 17.00 -9.36
CA THR A 185 -6.00 18.35 -9.14
C THR A 185 -7.51 18.31 -9.29
N LYS A 186 -8.16 19.31 -8.74
CA LYS A 186 -9.60 19.51 -8.89
C LYS A 186 -9.85 20.94 -9.33
N ASP A 187 -10.37 21.10 -10.54
CA ASP A 187 -10.78 22.41 -11.05
C ASP A 187 -11.95 22.99 -10.22
N ARG A 188 -11.80 24.22 -9.76
CA ARG A 188 -12.80 24.88 -8.88
C ARG A 188 -14.12 25.20 -9.56
N HIS A 189 -14.10 25.43 -10.87
CA HIS A 189 -15.30 25.85 -11.61
C HIS A 189 -16.08 24.65 -12.11
N SER A 190 -15.40 23.69 -12.72
CA SER A 190 -16.03 22.49 -13.29
C SER A 190 -16.19 21.36 -12.28
N LEU A 191 -15.49 21.41 -11.14
CA LEU A 191 -15.37 20.37 -10.13
C LEU A 191 -14.83 19.04 -10.69
N ARG A 192 -14.18 19.08 -11.86
CA ARG A 192 -13.55 17.92 -12.47
C ARG A 192 -12.21 17.68 -11.86
N SER A 193 -11.91 16.43 -11.58
CA SER A 193 -10.56 16.00 -11.18
C SER A 193 -9.78 15.59 -12.41
N GLU A 194 -8.52 15.98 -12.46
CA GLU A 194 -7.54 15.62 -13.48
C GLU A 194 -6.36 14.92 -12.84
N ILE A 195 -5.80 13.95 -13.54
CA ILE A 195 -4.58 13.25 -13.15
C ILE A 195 -3.54 13.43 -14.27
N TYR A 196 -2.33 13.79 -13.90
CA TYR A 196 -1.21 13.95 -14.81
C TYR A 196 0.11 13.54 -14.15
N SER A 197 1.10 13.18 -14.97
CA SER A 197 2.40 12.72 -14.49
C SER A 197 3.39 13.89 -14.36
N LEU A 198 4.36 13.76 -13.45
CA LEU A 198 5.51 14.64 -13.42
C LEU A 198 6.32 14.57 -14.74
N ALA A 199 6.21 13.48 -15.48
CA ALA A 199 6.82 13.35 -16.81
C ALA A 199 6.24 14.31 -17.86
N ASP A 200 5.01 14.80 -17.66
CA ASP A 200 4.37 15.77 -18.55
C ASP A 200 5.02 17.17 -18.47
N PHE A 201 5.93 17.39 -17.51
CA PHE A 201 6.68 18.64 -17.34
C PHE A 201 8.10 18.52 -17.91
N PRO A 202 8.35 19.02 -19.14
CA PRO A 202 9.64 18.87 -19.82
C PRO A 202 10.79 19.60 -19.14
N ASP A 203 10.48 20.67 -18.40
CA ASP A 203 11.47 21.48 -17.68
C ASP A 203 11.99 20.83 -16.40
N VAL A 204 11.32 19.79 -15.90
CA VAL A 204 11.75 19.04 -14.73
C VAL A 204 12.88 18.08 -15.12
N ARG A 205 14.09 18.31 -14.60
CA ARG A 205 15.28 17.51 -14.86
C ARG A 205 15.70 16.74 -13.61
N TYR A 206 16.12 15.47 -13.78
CA TYR A 206 16.54 14.60 -12.67
C TYR A 206 17.66 15.18 -11.78
N SER A 207 18.59 15.93 -12.38
CA SER A 207 19.81 16.35 -11.69
C SER A 207 19.78 17.76 -11.10
N THR A 208 18.82 18.60 -11.49
CA THR A 208 18.86 20.03 -11.16
C THR A 208 17.56 20.59 -10.60
N THR A 209 16.45 19.88 -10.75
CA THR A 209 15.15 20.41 -10.35
C THR A 209 14.83 20.07 -8.91
N LYS A 210 14.61 21.12 -8.14
CA LYS A 210 14.06 21.00 -6.80
C LYS A 210 12.54 20.89 -6.86
N ILE A 211 12.04 19.68 -7.11
CA ILE A 211 10.62 19.39 -7.36
C ILE A 211 9.75 19.90 -6.22
N TYR A 212 10.20 19.71 -4.98
CA TYR A 212 9.54 20.22 -3.79
C TYR A 212 9.28 21.75 -3.88
N GLU A 213 10.30 22.54 -4.32
CA GLU A 213 10.13 23.99 -4.47
C GLU A 213 9.11 24.35 -5.55
N PHE A 214 9.08 23.58 -6.65
CA PHE A 214 8.11 23.77 -7.74
C PHE A 214 6.69 23.45 -7.29
N TYR A 215 6.52 22.36 -6.54
CA TYR A 215 5.25 22.00 -5.96
C TYR A 215 4.75 23.05 -4.97
N MET A 216 5.60 23.49 -4.03
CA MET A 216 5.26 24.53 -3.06
C MET A 216 4.94 25.90 -3.65
N LYS A 217 5.40 26.18 -4.89
CA LYS A 217 5.08 27.38 -5.65
C LYS A 217 3.83 27.22 -6.54
N GLY A 218 3.15 26.09 -6.50
CA GLY A 218 2.01 25.79 -7.34
C GLY A 218 2.35 25.54 -8.82
N ILE A 219 3.63 25.51 -9.21
CA ILE A 219 4.04 25.35 -10.63
C ILE A 219 3.63 24.00 -11.18
N LEU A 220 3.58 22.98 -10.32
CA LEU A 220 3.21 21.62 -10.70
C LEU A 220 1.70 21.34 -10.52
N GLY A 221 0.93 22.31 -10.03
CA GLY A 221 -0.46 22.07 -9.63
C GLY A 221 -0.59 21.15 -8.42
N GLY A 222 -1.81 20.69 -8.14
CA GLY A 222 -2.08 19.76 -7.03
C GLY A 222 -1.99 20.38 -5.64
N THR A 223 -1.90 21.72 -5.56
CA THR A 223 -1.95 22.47 -4.31
C THR A 223 -3.37 22.94 -4.02
N SER A 224 -3.72 23.09 -2.73
CA SER A 224 -5.08 23.46 -2.30
C SER A 224 -5.50 24.89 -2.70
N ASP A 225 -4.61 25.70 -3.26
CA ASP A 225 -4.82 27.11 -3.56
C ASP A 225 -5.16 27.40 -5.04
N GLU A 226 -5.34 26.35 -5.86
CA GLU A 226 -5.75 26.45 -7.27
C GLU A 226 -7.26 26.37 -7.48
#